data_efa3bb16fdc370382f290e6265b0d387
#
_entry.id   efa3bb16fdc370382f290e6265b0d387
#
_cell.length_a   1.000
_cell.length_b   1.000
_cell.length_c   1.000
_cell.angle_alpha   90.00
_cell.angle_beta   90.00
_cell.angle_gamma   90.00
#
_symmetry.space_group_name_H-M   'P 1'
#
loop_
_entity.id
_entity.type
_entity.pdbx_description
1 polymer ?
#
loop_
_entity_poly.entity_id
_entity_poly.type
_entity_poly.pdbx_seq_one_letter_code
_entity_poly.pdbx_strand_id
1 'polypeptide(L)'
;MINNSKIWIVSDVDGTLMDHFYDLTPAKETIILLQRIGIPVILCTSKTKSEVKIIRDDLNLKDPYIVENGGAIYGENPDGKEWEIILGKSYSILEKILNNLSENINFKLRPLNSLSDDEAKNLTGLEGESLNLMRDRHWSMPFLNPPDNFEKDLKKLCEIYDVDIFRGNRMSHLLSKNSNKGIAIKKLLNKNKNLNVQIIGLGDS
;
A
#
# COMPACT_ATOMS: atom_id res chain seq x y z
N MET A 1 -10.23 16.77 8.00
CA MET A 1 -9.04 17.65 8.05
C MET A 1 -8.08 17.05 9.05
N ILE A 2 -6.81 16.96 8.70
CA ILE A 2 -5.79 16.63 9.70
C ILE A 2 -5.76 17.76 10.71
N ASN A 3 -5.82 17.42 12.00
CA ASN A 3 -5.74 18.35 13.09
C ASN A 3 -4.49 19.26 12.94
N ASN A 4 -4.49 20.47 13.51
CA ASN A 4 -3.35 21.42 13.51
C ASN A 4 -2.11 20.91 14.28
N SER A 5 -1.98 19.60 14.47
CA SER A 5 -0.80 19.00 15.10
C SER A 5 0.45 19.27 14.24
N LYS A 6 1.51 19.66 14.92
CA LYS A 6 2.83 19.82 14.28
C LYS A 6 3.57 18.49 14.08
N ILE A 7 3.03 17.40 14.58
CA ILE A 7 3.61 16.06 14.50
C ILE A 7 2.58 15.12 13.88
N TRP A 8 3.02 14.34 12.89
CA TRP A 8 2.25 13.23 12.33
C TRP A 8 3.01 11.93 12.53
N ILE A 9 2.30 10.89 12.94
CA ILE A 9 2.83 9.52 12.88
C ILE A 9 2.43 8.94 11.52
N VAL A 10 3.40 8.50 10.74
CA VAL A 10 3.17 7.77 9.49
C VAL A 10 3.70 6.37 9.69
N SER A 11 2.81 5.40 9.70
CA SER A 11 3.15 4.01 10.04
C SER A 11 2.84 3.04 8.92
N ASP A 12 3.77 2.11 8.68
CA ASP A 12 3.42 0.85 8.00
C ASP A 12 2.47 0.04 8.88
N VAL A 13 1.87 -0.98 8.33
CA VAL A 13 0.90 -1.85 9.01
C VAL A 13 1.53 -3.20 9.33
N ASP A 14 1.86 -3.99 8.31
CA ASP A 14 2.40 -5.34 8.47
C ASP A 14 3.80 -5.27 9.10
N GLY A 15 4.04 -6.05 10.15
CA GLY A 15 5.31 -6.06 10.87
C GLY A 15 5.60 -4.80 11.71
N THR A 16 4.68 -3.82 11.74
CA THR A 16 4.84 -2.55 12.48
C THR A 16 3.70 -2.33 13.47
N LEU A 17 2.48 -2.07 13.00
CA LEU A 17 1.29 -1.97 13.85
C LEU A 17 0.62 -3.31 14.06
N MET A 18 0.70 -4.18 13.07
CA MET A 18 0.28 -5.59 13.12
C MET A 18 1.49 -6.49 13.28
N ASP A 19 1.39 -7.46 14.17
CA ASP A 19 2.38 -8.53 14.29
C ASP A 19 2.26 -9.57 13.16
N HIS A 20 3.07 -10.63 13.25
CA HIS A 20 3.06 -11.73 12.26
C HIS A 20 1.80 -12.59 12.29
N PHE A 21 0.96 -12.45 13.33
CA PHE A 21 -0.34 -13.11 13.47
C PHE A 21 -1.52 -12.21 13.07
N TYR A 22 -1.22 -11.03 12.49
CA TYR A 22 -2.21 -10.01 12.13
C TYR A 22 -2.95 -9.42 13.35
N ASP A 23 -2.33 -9.43 14.54
CA ASP A 23 -2.88 -8.84 15.76
C ASP A 23 -2.50 -7.36 15.88
N LEU A 24 -3.51 -6.50 16.05
CA LEU A 24 -3.39 -5.05 16.27
C LEU A 24 -3.41 -4.68 17.76
N THR A 25 -3.73 -5.63 18.63
CA THR A 25 -3.94 -5.36 20.06
C THR A 25 -2.76 -4.63 20.71
N PRO A 26 -1.48 -4.98 20.45
CA PRO A 26 -0.34 -4.29 21.05
C PRO A 26 -0.24 -2.80 20.69
N ALA A 27 -0.66 -2.42 19.48
CA ALA A 27 -0.60 -1.03 19.01
C ALA A 27 -1.81 -0.19 19.44
N LYS A 28 -2.94 -0.81 19.76
CA LYS A 28 -4.24 -0.16 19.95
C LYS A 28 -4.23 0.88 21.07
N GLU A 29 -3.64 0.57 22.22
CA GLU A 29 -3.55 1.50 23.36
C GLU A 29 -2.74 2.74 23.00
N THR A 30 -1.59 2.58 22.33
CA THR A 30 -0.74 3.70 21.90
C THR A 30 -1.46 4.57 20.88
N ILE A 31 -2.19 3.98 19.93
CA ILE A 31 -2.97 4.72 18.93
C ILE A 31 -4.07 5.55 19.61
N ILE A 32 -4.79 4.96 20.58
CA ILE A 32 -5.81 5.68 21.36
C ILE A 32 -5.21 6.88 22.12
N LEU A 33 -4.02 6.71 22.70
CA LEU A 33 -3.33 7.83 23.38
C LEU A 33 -2.96 8.94 22.41
N LEU A 34 -2.40 8.60 21.23
CA LEU A 34 -2.06 9.57 20.20
C LEU A 34 -3.28 10.34 19.72
N GLN A 35 -4.42 9.67 19.49
CA GLN A 35 -5.68 10.29 19.11
C GLN A 35 -6.18 11.26 20.19
N ARG A 36 -6.12 10.87 21.47
CA ARG A 36 -6.55 11.72 22.60
C ARG A 36 -5.76 13.03 22.70
N ILE A 37 -4.47 13.01 22.39
CA ILE A 37 -3.61 14.21 22.37
C ILE A 37 -3.60 14.91 21.01
N GLY A 38 -4.44 14.47 20.06
CA GLY A 38 -4.62 15.10 18.77
C GLY A 38 -3.46 14.89 17.79
N ILE A 39 -2.65 13.84 17.95
CA ILE A 39 -1.60 13.46 17.00
C ILE A 39 -2.19 12.51 15.96
N PRO A 40 -2.22 12.90 14.66
CA PRO A 40 -2.72 12.04 13.60
C PRO A 40 -1.86 10.80 13.41
N VAL A 41 -2.52 9.66 13.14
CA VAL A 41 -1.88 8.39 12.78
C VAL A 41 -2.28 8.01 11.36
N ILE A 42 -1.35 8.15 10.44
CA ILE A 42 -1.54 7.96 9.01
C ILE A 42 -1.00 6.58 8.63
N LEU A 43 -1.88 5.67 8.24
CA LEU A 43 -1.47 4.36 7.72
C LEU A 43 -0.85 4.53 6.33
N CYS A 44 0.31 3.93 6.09
CA CYS A 44 1.03 3.99 4.82
C CYS A 44 1.55 2.60 4.46
N THR A 45 0.78 1.82 3.71
CA THR A 45 0.93 0.37 3.63
C THR A 45 0.87 -0.17 2.20
N SER A 46 1.30 -1.42 2.02
CA SER A 46 1.11 -2.21 0.81
C SER A 46 -0.31 -2.79 0.67
N LYS A 47 -1.13 -2.74 1.73
CA LYS A 47 -2.50 -3.24 1.75
C LYS A 47 -3.43 -2.44 0.82
N THR A 48 -4.54 -3.09 0.44
CA THR A 48 -5.61 -2.48 -0.37
C THR A 48 -6.44 -1.48 0.44
N LYS A 49 -7.25 -0.67 -0.26
CA LYS A 49 -8.24 0.23 0.38
C LYS A 49 -9.20 -0.56 1.28
N SER A 50 -9.66 -1.70 0.81
CA SER A 50 -10.62 -2.56 1.50
C SER A 50 -10.04 -3.15 2.78
N GLU A 51 -8.80 -3.65 2.76
CA GLU A 51 -8.09 -4.11 3.95
C GLU A 51 -7.89 -2.98 4.97
N VAL A 52 -7.45 -1.80 4.50
CA VAL A 52 -7.17 -0.66 5.39
C VAL A 52 -8.45 -0.11 6.03
N LYS A 53 -9.59 -0.14 5.34
CA LYS A 53 -10.88 0.28 5.93
C LYS A 53 -11.19 -0.52 7.19
N ILE A 54 -11.05 -1.84 7.17
CA ILE A 54 -11.30 -2.70 8.34
C ILE A 54 -10.36 -2.34 9.49
N ILE A 55 -9.07 -2.16 9.21
CA ILE A 55 -8.07 -1.78 10.22
C ILE A 55 -8.41 -0.42 10.84
N ARG A 56 -8.80 0.55 10.01
CA ARG A 56 -9.19 1.90 10.46
C ARG A 56 -10.44 1.88 11.34
N ASP A 57 -11.41 1.05 10.99
CA ASP A 57 -12.64 0.89 11.75
C ASP A 57 -12.35 0.27 13.13
N ASP A 58 -11.51 -0.77 13.20
CA ASP A 58 -11.09 -1.38 14.47
C ASP A 58 -10.30 -0.42 15.37
N LEU A 59 -9.46 0.43 14.78
CA LEU A 59 -8.66 1.43 15.48
C LEU A 59 -9.36 2.77 15.63
N ASN A 60 -10.59 2.93 15.14
CA ASN A 60 -11.34 4.19 15.07
C ASN A 60 -10.53 5.36 14.47
N LEU A 61 -9.72 5.09 13.46
CA LEU A 61 -8.89 6.10 12.77
C LEU A 61 -9.73 6.90 11.77
N LYS A 62 -9.61 8.24 11.83
CA LYS A 62 -10.26 9.17 10.87
C LYS A 62 -9.28 9.93 10.00
N ASP A 63 -7.98 9.79 10.29
CA ASP A 63 -6.93 10.44 9.53
C ASP A 63 -6.83 9.89 8.10
N PRO A 64 -6.28 10.64 7.14
CA PRO A 64 -5.99 10.13 5.81
C PRO A 64 -5.08 8.89 5.85
N TYR A 65 -5.13 8.09 4.80
CA TYR A 65 -4.33 6.88 4.69
C TYR A 65 -3.83 6.66 3.26
N ILE A 66 -2.70 5.97 3.16
CA ILE A 66 -2.00 5.67 1.91
C ILE A 66 -2.01 4.16 1.72
N VAL A 67 -2.45 3.72 0.55
CA VAL A 67 -2.62 2.30 0.23
C VAL A 67 -1.75 1.88 -0.96
N GLU A 68 -1.61 0.57 -1.11
CA GLU A 68 -0.99 -0.07 -2.26
C GLU A 68 0.39 0.54 -2.58
N ASN A 69 1.25 0.65 -1.55
CA ASN A 69 2.61 1.19 -1.64
C ASN A 69 2.67 2.64 -2.17
N GLY A 70 1.63 3.44 -1.94
CA GLY A 70 1.56 4.81 -2.43
C GLY A 70 0.80 4.97 -3.74
N GLY A 71 0.07 3.94 -4.17
CA GLY A 71 -0.78 3.99 -5.36
C GLY A 71 -1.92 4.99 -5.27
N ALA A 72 -2.47 5.18 -4.06
CA ALA A 72 -3.48 6.20 -3.78
C ALA A 72 -3.44 6.67 -2.33
N ILE A 73 -3.98 7.86 -2.11
CA ILE A 73 -4.23 8.48 -0.81
C ILE A 73 -5.73 8.71 -0.69
N TYR A 74 -6.28 8.31 0.42
CA TYR A 74 -7.70 8.51 0.74
C TYR A 74 -7.85 9.31 2.04
N GLY A 75 -8.94 9.99 2.16
CA GLY A 75 -9.28 10.71 3.37
C GLY A 75 -10.73 11.21 3.33
N GLU A 76 -11.13 11.90 4.39
CA GLU A 76 -12.48 12.39 4.57
C GLU A 76 -12.45 13.87 4.93
N ASN A 77 -13.37 14.64 4.40
CA ASN A 77 -13.57 16.03 4.77
C ASN A 77 -14.41 16.11 6.07
N PRO A 78 -14.47 17.27 6.75
CA PRO A 78 -15.28 17.43 7.97
C PRO A 78 -16.78 17.19 7.77
N ASP A 79 -17.26 17.32 6.53
CA ASP A 79 -18.65 17.05 6.15
C ASP A 79 -18.92 15.55 5.87
N GLY A 80 -17.93 14.68 6.12
CA GLY A 80 -18.04 13.24 5.90
C GLY A 80 -17.80 12.82 4.43
N LYS A 81 -17.52 13.75 3.53
CA LYS A 81 -17.28 13.44 2.13
C LYS A 81 -15.87 12.88 1.90
N GLU A 82 -15.79 11.69 1.37
CA GLU A 82 -14.51 11.08 0.96
C GLU A 82 -13.82 11.90 -0.14
N TRP A 83 -12.49 11.95 -0.09
CA TRP A 83 -11.64 12.45 -1.15
C TRP A 83 -10.50 11.47 -1.43
N GLU A 84 -9.96 11.54 -2.65
CA GLU A 84 -8.83 10.71 -3.04
C GLU A 84 -7.80 11.48 -3.87
N ILE A 85 -6.56 11.01 -3.84
CA ILE A 85 -5.48 11.42 -4.73
C ILE A 85 -4.88 10.14 -5.32
N ILE A 86 -5.09 9.94 -6.61
CA ILE A 86 -4.57 8.78 -7.33
C ILE A 86 -3.18 9.12 -7.86
N LEU A 87 -2.21 8.24 -7.60
CA LEU A 87 -0.82 8.36 -8.06
C LEU A 87 -0.43 7.19 -8.98
N GLY A 88 -1.06 6.04 -8.80
CA GLY A 88 -0.78 4.82 -9.55
C GLY A 88 -1.52 4.74 -10.89
N LYS A 89 -0.99 3.94 -11.82
CA LYS A 89 -1.74 3.43 -12.96
C LYS A 89 -2.80 2.45 -12.46
N SER A 90 -3.96 2.37 -13.15
CA SER A 90 -5.01 1.43 -12.78
C SER A 90 -4.54 -0.03 -12.92
N TYR A 91 -5.17 -0.91 -12.14
CA TYR A 91 -4.88 -2.36 -12.19
C TYR A 91 -4.94 -2.91 -13.63
N SER A 92 -5.94 -2.51 -14.43
CA SER A 92 -6.08 -2.96 -15.81
C SER A 92 -4.94 -2.49 -16.74
N ILE A 93 -4.34 -1.32 -16.47
CA ILE A 93 -3.15 -0.86 -17.19
C ILE A 93 -1.93 -1.66 -16.75
N LEU A 94 -1.76 -1.88 -15.43
CA LEU A 94 -0.65 -2.67 -14.90
C LEU A 94 -0.71 -4.13 -15.38
N GLU A 95 -1.91 -4.70 -15.53
CA GLU A 95 -2.09 -6.05 -16.07
C GLU A 95 -1.60 -6.17 -17.51
N LYS A 96 -1.95 -5.21 -18.37
CA LYS A 96 -1.44 -5.14 -19.74
C LYS A 96 0.09 -5.03 -19.77
N ILE A 97 0.65 -4.19 -18.88
CA ILE A 97 2.11 -4.03 -18.78
C ILE A 97 2.75 -5.34 -18.31
N LEU A 98 2.22 -6.02 -17.28
CA LEU A 98 2.76 -7.28 -16.78
C LEU A 98 2.76 -8.37 -17.87
N ASN A 99 1.71 -8.43 -18.69
CA ASN A 99 1.64 -9.34 -19.84
C ASN A 99 2.72 -9.02 -20.87
N ASN A 100 2.91 -7.75 -21.23
CA ASN A 100 3.98 -7.33 -22.14
C ASN A 100 5.38 -7.65 -21.58
N LEU A 101 5.60 -7.44 -20.27
CA LEU A 101 6.85 -7.83 -19.61
C LEU A 101 7.08 -9.34 -19.74
N SER A 102 6.04 -10.15 -19.49
CA SER A 102 6.09 -11.62 -19.61
C SER A 102 6.49 -12.09 -21.01
N GLU A 103 5.88 -11.49 -22.04
CA GLU A 103 6.16 -11.79 -23.43
C GLU A 103 7.61 -11.44 -23.82
N ASN A 104 8.07 -10.24 -23.42
CA ASN A 104 9.42 -9.77 -23.77
C ASN A 104 10.54 -10.60 -23.14
N ILE A 105 10.33 -11.12 -21.92
CA ILE A 105 11.33 -11.99 -21.26
C ILE A 105 11.10 -13.49 -21.56
N ASN A 106 10.07 -13.83 -22.32
CA ASN A 106 9.64 -15.21 -22.59
C ASN A 106 9.48 -16.05 -21.30
N PHE A 107 8.93 -15.43 -20.25
CA PHE A 107 8.66 -16.06 -18.96
C PHE A 107 7.34 -15.54 -18.38
N LYS A 108 6.44 -16.45 -17.96
CA LYS A 108 5.12 -16.09 -17.46
C LYS A 108 5.19 -15.50 -16.05
N LEU A 109 5.03 -14.19 -15.93
CA LEU A 109 4.84 -13.49 -14.67
C LEU A 109 3.39 -13.72 -14.20
N ARG A 110 3.21 -14.38 -13.06
CA ARG A 110 1.88 -14.79 -12.56
C ARG A 110 1.37 -13.78 -11.51
N PRO A 111 0.35 -12.95 -11.83
CA PRO A 111 -0.23 -12.04 -10.85
C PRO A 111 -1.01 -12.79 -9.76
N LEU A 112 -1.13 -12.22 -8.57
CA LEU A 112 -1.86 -12.80 -7.44
C LEU A 112 -3.27 -13.24 -7.82
N ASN A 113 -3.99 -12.44 -8.62
CA ASN A 113 -5.35 -12.73 -9.03
C ASN A 113 -5.48 -13.91 -10.03
N SER A 114 -4.35 -14.39 -10.58
CA SER A 114 -4.32 -15.59 -11.43
C SER A 114 -4.04 -16.89 -10.65
N LEU A 115 -3.73 -16.78 -9.36
CA LEU A 115 -3.48 -17.93 -8.50
C LEU A 115 -4.81 -18.51 -8.02
N SER A 116 -4.87 -19.85 -7.87
CA SER A 116 -5.97 -20.49 -7.15
C SER A 116 -5.99 -20.06 -5.68
N ASP A 117 -7.10 -20.27 -4.99
CA ASP A 117 -7.19 -19.92 -3.57
C ASP A 117 -6.19 -20.71 -2.72
N ASP A 118 -5.94 -21.99 -3.04
CA ASP A 118 -4.94 -22.80 -2.36
C ASP A 118 -3.53 -22.29 -2.58
N GLU A 119 -3.16 -21.91 -3.83
CA GLU A 119 -1.86 -21.33 -4.13
C GLU A 119 -1.67 -20.00 -3.38
N ALA A 120 -2.69 -19.14 -3.40
CA ALA A 120 -2.66 -17.85 -2.73
C ALA A 120 -2.60 -18.01 -1.21
N LYS A 121 -3.36 -18.94 -0.61
CA LYS A 121 -3.31 -19.28 0.81
C LYS A 121 -1.93 -19.77 1.22
N ASN A 122 -1.33 -20.69 0.47
CA ASN A 122 0.03 -21.19 0.75
C ASN A 122 1.09 -20.08 0.70
N LEU A 123 0.91 -19.11 -0.18
CA LEU A 123 1.84 -17.99 -0.36
C LEU A 123 1.67 -16.91 0.73
N THR A 124 0.44 -16.57 1.07
CA THR A 124 0.12 -15.39 1.88
C THR A 124 -0.30 -15.73 3.32
N GLY A 125 -0.78 -16.95 3.55
CA GLY A 125 -1.42 -17.36 4.80
C GLY A 125 -2.88 -16.88 4.93
N LEU A 126 -3.43 -16.19 3.92
CA LEU A 126 -4.77 -15.63 3.93
C LEU A 126 -5.76 -16.55 3.19
N GLU A 127 -7.00 -16.59 3.66
CA GLU A 127 -8.09 -17.35 3.04
C GLU A 127 -9.43 -16.62 3.14
N GLY A 128 -10.41 -17.05 2.37
CA GLY A 128 -11.78 -16.53 2.40
C GLY A 128 -11.84 -15.03 2.16
N GLU A 129 -12.54 -14.31 3.06
CA GLU A 129 -12.73 -12.85 2.93
C GLU A 129 -11.43 -12.07 2.95
N SER A 130 -10.47 -12.43 3.81
CA SER A 130 -9.18 -11.74 3.89
C SER A 130 -8.38 -11.84 2.58
N LEU A 131 -8.44 -12.98 1.89
CA LEU A 131 -7.83 -13.15 0.59
C LEU A 131 -8.54 -12.30 -0.48
N ASN A 132 -9.87 -12.23 -0.44
CA ASN A 132 -10.63 -11.38 -1.36
C ASN A 132 -10.30 -9.90 -1.17
N LEU A 133 -10.19 -9.43 0.06
CA LEU A 133 -9.76 -8.06 0.37
C LEU A 133 -8.36 -7.75 -0.15
N MET A 134 -7.42 -8.69 0.00
CA MET A 134 -6.06 -8.56 -0.54
C MET A 134 -6.03 -8.51 -2.06
N ARG A 135 -6.95 -9.20 -2.75
CA ARG A 135 -7.10 -9.21 -4.21
C ARG A 135 -7.80 -7.98 -4.78
N ASP A 136 -8.51 -7.20 -3.95
CA ASP A 136 -9.24 -5.99 -4.35
C ASP A 136 -8.29 -4.81 -4.60
N ARG A 137 -7.39 -5.00 -5.57
CA ARG A 137 -6.35 -4.03 -5.92
C ARG A 137 -6.76 -3.12 -7.06
N HIS A 138 -6.39 -1.87 -6.93
CA HIS A 138 -6.71 -0.82 -7.90
C HIS A 138 -5.46 -0.18 -8.51
N TRP A 139 -4.34 -0.09 -7.77
CA TRP A 139 -3.19 0.76 -8.11
C TRP A 139 -1.84 0.02 -8.07
N SER A 140 -1.84 -1.25 -7.75
CA SER A 140 -0.65 -2.10 -7.69
C SER A 140 -0.97 -3.51 -8.17
N MET A 141 0.04 -4.23 -8.64
CA MET A 141 -0.12 -5.60 -9.09
C MET A 141 0.95 -6.50 -8.47
N PRO A 142 0.63 -7.20 -7.38
CA PRO A 142 1.51 -8.23 -6.86
C PRO A 142 1.52 -9.46 -7.80
N PHE A 143 2.71 -10.02 -7.98
CA PHE A 143 2.94 -11.22 -8.78
C PHE A 143 4.06 -12.07 -8.19
N LEU A 144 4.13 -13.35 -8.53
CA LEU A 144 5.15 -14.27 -8.03
C LEU A 144 6.55 -13.76 -8.38
N ASN A 145 7.48 -13.86 -7.44
CA ASN A 145 8.87 -13.46 -7.68
C ASN A 145 9.46 -14.19 -8.89
N PRO A 146 9.89 -13.47 -9.93
CA PRO A 146 10.58 -14.10 -11.04
C PRO A 146 11.98 -14.57 -10.62
N PRO A 147 12.57 -15.53 -11.33
CA PRO A 147 13.99 -15.89 -11.18
C PRO A 147 14.91 -14.67 -11.36
N ASP A 148 16.02 -14.65 -10.62
CA ASP A 148 16.95 -13.50 -10.57
C ASP A 148 17.60 -13.18 -11.92
N ASN A 149 17.74 -14.16 -12.80
CA ASN A 149 18.30 -13.97 -14.13
C ASN A 149 17.51 -13.00 -15.02
N PHE A 150 16.24 -12.72 -14.70
CA PHE A 150 15.40 -11.75 -15.43
C PHE A 150 15.50 -10.32 -14.89
N GLU A 151 16.13 -10.08 -13.76
CA GLU A 151 16.15 -8.77 -13.08
C GLU A 151 16.65 -7.66 -14.01
N LYS A 152 17.75 -7.88 -14.73
CA LYS A 152 18.35 -6.89 -15.62
C LYS A 152 17.42 -6.51 -16.78
N ASP A 153 16.74 -7.49 -17.36
CA ASP A 153 15.85 -7.25 -18.51
C ASP A 153 14.54 -6.63 -18.06
N LEU A 154 13.98 -7.08 -16.93
CA LEU A 154 12.81 -6.45 -16.31
C LEU A 154 13.09 -5.00 -15.97
N LYS A 155 14.27 -4.66 -15.41
CA LYS A 155 14.63 -3.29 -15.10
C LYS A 155 14.62 -2.39 -16.33
N LYS A 156 15.16 -2.84 -17.46
CA LYS A 156 15.14 -2.08 -18.74
C LYS A 156 13.73 -1.89 -19.26
N LEU A 157 12.90 -2.94 -19.20
CA LEU A 157 11.52 -2.88 -19.65
C LEU A 157 10.67 -1.96 -18.77
N CYS A 158 10.90 -1.97 -17.47
CA CYS A 158 10.22 -1.06 -16.53
C CYS A 158 10.44 0.41 -16.88
N GLU A 159 11.65 0.80 -17.34
CA GLU A 159 11.91 2.16 -17.83
C GLU A 159 11.04 2.50 -19.06
N ILE A 160 10.86 1.57 -19.98
CA ILE A 160 10.05 1.76 -21.21
C ILE A 160 8.57 1.96 -20.87
N TYR A 161 8.05 1.18 -19.90
CA TYR A 161 6.63 1.21 -19.52
C TYR A 161 6.30 2.20 -18.40
N ASP A 162 7.28 2.94 -17.90
CA ASP A 162 7.14 3.91 -16.79
C ASP A 162 6.52 3.25 -15.55
N VAL A 163 7.13 2.14 -15.14
CA VAL A 163 6.76 1.34 -13.96
C VAL A 163 8.02 0.95 -13.18
N ASP A 164 7.81 0.50 -11.94
CA ASP A 164 8.84 -0.08 -11.09
C ASP A 164 8.37 -1.46 -10.57
N ILE A 165 9.32 -2.35 -10.34
CA ILE A 165 9.11 -3.62 -9.67
C ILE A 165 9.82 -3.58 -8.32
N PHE A 166 9.05 -3.68 -7.24
CA PHE A 166 9.57 -3.85 -5.89
C PHE A 166 9.49 -5.31 -5.49
N ARG A 167 10.65 -5.91 -5.28
CA ARG A 167 10.75 -7.31 -4.86
C ARG A 167 10.54 -7.40 -3.34
N GLY A 168 9.50 -8.09 -2.92
CA GLY A 168 9.26 -8.44 -1.53
C GLY A 168 9.65 -9.90 -1.23
N ASN A 169 9.51 -10.28 0.04
CA ASN A 169 9.84 -11.64 0.49
C ASN A 169 8.98 -12.72 -0.17
N ARG A 170 7.68 -12.46 -0.35
CA ARG A 170 6.70 -13.43 -0.89
C ARG A 170 6.35 -13.17 -2.35
N MET A 171 6.24 -11.91 -2.73
CA MET A 171 5.84 -11.46 -4.06
C MET A 171 6.58 -10.19 -4.45
N SER A 172 6.72 -10.01 -5.77
CA SER A 172 7.07 -8.72 -6.35
C SER A 172 5.82 -7.88 -6.59
N HIS A 173 5.95 -6.55 -6.56
CA HIS A 173 4.86 -5.61 -6.81
C HIS A 173 5.20 -4.73 -8.01
N LEU A 174 4.37 -4.77 -9.05
CA LEU A 174 4.45 -3.83 -10.16
C LEU A 174 3.67 -2.58 -9.80
N LEU A 175 4.32 -1.43 -9.88
CA LEU A 175 3.79 -0.11 -9.53
C LEU A 175 4.13 0.91 -10.61
N SER A 176 3.40 2.02 -10.67
CA SER A 176 3.81 3.17 -11.48
C SER A 176 5.11 3.76 -10.95
N LYS A 177 6.00 4.21 -11.82
CA LYS A 177 7.32 4.77 -11.47
C LYS A 177 7.25 5.93 -10.47
N ASN A 178 6.18 6.70 -10.49
CA ASN A 178 5.97 7.84 -9.58
C ASN A 178 4.98 7.51 -8.44
N SER A 179 4.80 6.22 -8.13
CA SER A 179 3.91 5.73 -7.09
C SER A 179 4.72 4.97 -6.04
N ASN A 180 5.05 5.65 -4.94
CA ASN A 180 5.66 5.01 -3.78
C ASN A 180 5.24 5.73 -2.49
N LYS A 181 5.45 5.08 -1.34
CA LYS A 181 5.07 5.59 -0.01
C LYS A 181 5.62 7.01 0.23
N GLY A 182 6.88 7.27 -0.11
CA GLY A 182 7.51 8.58 0.09
C GLY A 182 6.89 9.70 -0.77
N ILE A 183 6.59 9.42 -2.04
CA ILE A 183 5.90 10.39 -2.93
C ILE A 183 4.48 10.66 -2.42
N ALA A 184 3.76 9.63 -2.00
CA ALA A 184 2.41 9.77 -1.46
C ALA A 184 2.41 10.63 -0.18
N ILE A 185 3.36 10.43 0.74
CA ILE A 185 3.52 11.26 1.94
C ILE A 185 3.78 12.71 1.55
N LYS A 186 4.68 12.98 0.60
CA LYS A 186 4.95 14.34 0.11
C LYS A 186 3.70 14.99 -0.50
N LYS A 187 2.90 14.25 -1.25
CA LYS A 187 1.62 14.73 -1.81
C LYS A 187 0.63 15.07 -0.72
N LEU A 188 0.51 14.24 0.31
CA LEU A 188 -0.37 14.49 1.44
C LEU A 188 0.06 15.75 2.23
N LEU A 189 1.37 15.93 2.47
CA LEU A 189 1.92 17.15 3.07
C LEU A 189 1.57 18.40 2.24
N ASN A 190 1.76 18.32 0.93
CA ASN A 190 1.46 19.44 0.03
C ASN A 190 -0.03 19.80 -0.03
N LYS A 191 -0.94 18.84 0.19
CA LYS A 191 -2.37 19.12 0.34
C LYS A 191 -2.65 19.97 1.59
N ASN A 192 -1.80 19.88 2.60
CA ASN A 192 -1.91 20.59 3.89
C ASN A 192 -0.89 21.74 4.01
N LYS A 193 -0.68 22.50 2.95
CA LYS A 193 0.39 23.51 2.73
C LYS A 193 0.65 24.51 3.87
N ASN A 194 -0.26 24.69 4.80
CA ASN A 194 -0.14 25.66 5.89
C ASN A 194 0.40 25.06 7.20
N LEU A 195 0.78 23.78 7.18
CA LEU A 195 1.25 23.09 8.37
C LEU A 195 2.77 22.86 8.27
N ASN A 196 3.50 23.42 9.23
CA ASN A 196 4.89 23.02 9.46
C ASN A 196 4.86 21.72 10.28
N VAL A 197 4.86 20.57 9.61
CA VAL A 197 4.65 19.25 10.21
C VAL A 197 5.97 18.50 10.26
N GLN A 198 6.30 17.97 11.43
CA GLN A 198 7.32 16.95 11.62
C GLN A 198 6.70 15.56 11.45
N ILE A 199 7.28 14.72 10.59
CA ILE A 199 6.86 13.34 10.42
C ILE A 199 7.74 12.43 11.27
N ILE A 200 7.10 11.54 12.01
CA ILE A 200 7.73 10.39 12.64
C ILE A 200 7.27 9.16 11.83
N GLY A 201 8.20 8.54 11.12
CA GLY A 201 7.96 7.33 10.35
C GLY A 201 8.17 6.08 11.20
N LEU A 202 7.26 5.12 11.12
CA LEU A 202 7.37 3.79 11.71
C LEU A 202 7.31 2.76 10.59
N GLY A 203 8.22 1.79 10.62
CA GLY A 203 8.29 0.71 9.62
C GLY A 203 9.33 -0.33 10.05
N ASP A 204 9.22 -1.52 9.47
CA ASP A 204 10.10 -2.66 9.71
C ASP A 204 11.16 -2.84 8.59
N SER A 205 11.15 -1.96 7.58
CA SER A 205 12.04 -2.02 6.42
C SER A 205 12.55 -0.64 6.00
#